data_b87d9c8875b497c1486ee0c81961853c
#
_entry.id   b87d9c8875b497c1486ee0c81961853c
#
_cell.length_a   1.000
_cell.length_b   1.000
_cell.length_c   1.000
_cell.angle_alpha   90.00
_cell.angle_beta   90.00
_cell.angle_gamma   90.00
#
_symmetry.space_group_name_H-M   'P 1'
#
loop_
_entity.id
_entity.type
_entity.pdbx_description
1 polymer ?
#
loop_
_entity_poly.entity_id
_entity_poly.type
_entity_poly.pdbx_seq_one_letter_code
_entity_poly.pdbx_strand_id
1 'polypeptide(L)'
;MILRNEDLDRQRCRAEFVSAMIEDLRWLGIAWNEGPDCGGQFGPYAQSERRAWYLEAWEQLRDRGVIYPCTCSRKDVAQAAAAPNEGDDEPLYPGTCRPRELRSFAPPDGRRRPSLHDPGGVNWRFRVPDGEEIRFTDLHLGPQCMVAGRDFGDFIVWRRDDVPAYQLAVVVDDAAMRITEVVRGADLLKSTARQILLFRALGFSAPDYYHCDLVRDEAGARLAKRHDALSIRRLRELGWTREEVREPGGTAPEWGR
;
A
#
# COMPACT_ATOMS: atom_id res chain seq x y z
N MET A 1 -17.50 -3.23 -10.06
CA MET A 1 -16.40 -2.51 -9.39
C MET A 1 -16.74 -2.35 -7.92
N ILE A 2 -15.75 -2.46 -7.03
CA ILE A 2 -15.86 -2.27 -5.58
C ILE A 2 -15.09 -1.00 -5.22
N LEU A 3 -15.70 -0.11 -4.43
CA LEU A 3 -15.03 1.01 -3.78
C LEU A 3 -14.65 0.62 -2.36
N ARG A 4 -13.37 0.70 -2.01
CA ARG A 4 -12.87 0.47 -0.65
C ARG A 4 -12.29 1.74 -0.07
N ASN A 5 -12.68 2.07 1.16
CA ASN A 5 -12.11 3.17 1.91
C ASN A 5 -10.89 2.69 2.72
N GLU A 6 -9.72 3.18 2.37
CA GLU A 6 -8.44 2.81 3.01
C GLU A 6 -8.10 3.77 4.15
N ASP A 7 -8.90 3.71 5.22
CA ASP A 7 -8.92 4.65 6.36
C ASP A 7 -8.14 4.18 7.60
N LEU A 8 -7.12 3.35 7.42
CA LEU A 8 -6.27 2.88 8.53
C LEU A 8 -5.53 4.00 9.26
N ASP A 9 -5.19 5.09 8.58
CA ASP A 9 -4.63 6.29 9.22
C ASP A 9 -5.75 7.21 9.72
N ARG A 10 -6.27 6.91 10.91
CA ARG A 10 -7.39 7.65 11.53
C ARG A 10 -7.12 9.14 11.73
N GLN A 11 -5.85 9.57 11.80
CA GLN A 11 -5.52 10.99 11.94
C GLN A 11 -5.72 11.78 10.65
N ARG A 12 -5.54 11.12 9.50
CA ARG A 12 -5.63 11.71 8.17
C ARG A 12 -6.94 11.41 7.46
N CYS A 13 -7.62 10.32 7.80
CA CYS A 13 -8.85 9.88 7.16
C CYS A 13 -10.06 10.31 7.99
N ARG A 14 -10.57 11.52 7.72
CA ARG A 14 -11.78 12.04 8.34
C ARG A 14 -13.01 11.71 7.48
N ALA A 15 -14.18 11.53 8.12
CA ALA A 15 -15.42 11.21 7.42
C ALA A 15 -15.77 12.22 6.31
N GLU A 16 -15.48 13.51 6.54
CA GLU A 16 -15.67 14.57 5.54
C GLU A 16 -14.87 14.35 4.26
N PHE A 17 -13.65 13.79 4.36
CA PHE A 17 -12.82 13.49 3.18
C PHE A 17 -13.34 12.27 2.44
N VAL A 18 -13.91 11.29 3.14
CA VAL A 18 -14.52 10.11 2.53
C VAL A 18 -15.75 10.53 1.72
N SER A 19 -16.62 11.36 2.31
CA SER A 19 -17.80 11.89 1.62
C SER A 19 -17.40 12.71 0.39
N ALA A 20 -16.39 13.58 0.53
CA ALA A 20 -15.87 14.38 -0.56
C ALA A 20 -15.31 13.51 -1.71
N MET A 21 -14.55 12.47 -1.38
CA MET A 21 -14.02 11.52 -2.36
C MET A 21 -15.15 10.83 -3.14
N ILE A 22 -16.18 10.35 -2.44
CA ILE A 22 -17.33 9.69 -3.06
C ILE A 22 -18.08 10.65 -4.02
N GLU A 23 -18.30 11.89 -3.59
CA GLU A 23 -18.92 12.93 -4.44
C GLU A 23 -18.09 13.20 -5.70
N ASP A 24 -16.78 13.36 -5.55
CA ASP A 24 -15.87 13.68 -6.65
C ASP A 24 -15.77 12.50 -7.64
N LEU A 25 -15.70 11.26 -7.15
CA LEU A 25 -15.70 10.07 -8.01
C LEU A 25 -17.01 9.93 -8.79
N ARG A 26 -18.15 10.17 -8.14
CA ARG A 26 -19.48 10.17 -8.81
C ARG A 26 -19.59 11.28 -9.84
N TRP A 27 -19.09 12.48 -9.53
CA TRP A 27 -19.07 13.59 -10.48
C TRP A 27 -18.23 13.26 -11.72
N LEU A 28 -17.11 12.56 -11.56
CA LEU A 28 -16.31 12.05 -12.67
C LEU A 28 -17.02 10.95 -13.49
N GLY A 29 -18.20 10.49 -13.04
CA GLY A 29 -18.95 9.41 -13.70
C GLY A 29 -18.39 8.01 -13.41
N ILE A 30 -17.60 7.88 -12.35
CA ILE A 30 -17.11 6.58 -11.88
C ILE A 30 -18.23 5.93 -11.05
N ALA A 31 -18.64 4.73 -11.45
CA ALA A 31 -19.70 3.97 -10.78
C ALA A 31 -19.14 2.68 -10.17
N TRP A 32 -19.67 2.29 -9.02
CA TRP A 32 -19.35 1.04 -8.34
C TRP A 32 -20.64 0.35 -7.88
N ASN A 33 -20.55 -0.98 -7.73
CA ASN A 33 -21.68 -1.82 -7.33
C ASN A 33 -21.70 -2.06 -5.83
N GLU A 34 -20.53 -1.99 -5.18
CA GLU A 34 -20.33 -2.22 -3.76
C GLU A 34 -19.36 -1.18 -3.19
N GLY A 35 -19.65 -0.71 -1.99
CA GLY A 35 -18.81 0.30 -1.34
C GLY A 35 -19.36 0.80 -0.01
N PRO A 36 -18.66 1.73 0.66
CA PRO A 36 -19.05 2.22 1.99
C PRO A 36 -20.37 2.98 2.00
N ASP A 37 -20.82 3.48 0.87
CA ASP A 37 -22.04 4.29 0.70
C ASP A 37 -23.25 3.51 0.16
N CYS A 38 -23.04 2.33 -0.41
CA CYS A 38 -24.11 1.51 -0.99
C CYS A 38 -24.17 0.09 -0.41
N GLY A 39 -23.19 -0.30 0.42
CA GLY A 39 -23.10 -1.66 0.94
C GLY A 39 -22.71 -2.68 -0.14
N GLY A 40 -23.02 -3.95 0.09
CA GLY A 40 -22.77 -5.06 -0.82
C GLY A 40 -22.42 -6.36 -0.09
N GLN A 41 -22.02 -7.38 -0.85
CA GLN A 41 -21.79 -8.73 -0.35
C GLN A 41 -20.51 -8.85 0.49
N PHE A 42 -19.48 -8.06 0.19
CA PHE A 42 -18.14 -8.21 0.76
C PHE A 42 -17.79 -7.19 1.86
N GLY A 43 -18.80 -6.48 2.38
CA GLY A 43 -18.59 -5.49 3.45
C GLY A 43 -18.01 -6.08 4.75
N PRO A 44 -17.55 -5.21 5.66
CA PRO A 44 -17.49 -3.74 5.55
C PRO A 44 -16.44 -3.27 4.56
N TYR A 45 -16.64 -2.07 3.96
CA TYR A 45 -15.76 -1.51 2.93
C TYR A 45 -14.82 -0.43 3.47
N ALA A 46 -14.82 -0.17 4.76
CA ALA A 46 -13.85 0.65 5.46
C ALA A 46 -12.79 -0.26 6.12
N GLN A 47 -11.51 -0.02 5.85
CA GLN A 47 -10.43 -0.86 6.41
C GLN A 47 -10.37 -0.79 7.93
N SER A 48 -10.74 0.35 8.53
CA SER A 48 -10.79 0.53 9.98
C SER A 48 -11.77 -0.42 10.69
N GLU A 49 -12.74 -0.99 9.98
CA GLU A 49 -13.73 -1.94 10.49
C GLU A 49 -13.31 -3.41 10.29
N ARG A 50 -12.18 -3.65 9.64
CA ARG A 50 -11.75 -4.99 9.21
C ARG A 50 -10.58 -5.57 10.01
N ARG A 51 -10.28 -5.02 11.17
CA ARG A 51 -9.12 -5.41 11.99
C ARG A 51 -9.04 -6.92 12.27
N ALA A 52 -10.16 -7.59 12.48
CA ALA A 52 -10.19 -9.02 12.78
C ALA A 52 -9.59 -9.87 11.64
N TRP A 53 -9.89 -9.56 10.38
CA TRP A 53 -9.32 -10.25 9.21
C TRP A 53 -7.81 -10.04 9.10
N TYR A 54 -7.34 -8.82 9.39
CA TYR A 54 -5.91 -8.52 9.35
C TYR A 54 -5.15 -9.21 10.47
N LEU A 55 -5.76 -9.33 11.65
CA LEU A 55 -5.17 -10.05 12.79
C LEU A 55 -5.03 -11.55 12.48
N GLU A 56 -6.06 -12.17 11.92
CA GLU A 56 -6.02 -13.56 11.48
C GLU A 56 -4.90 -13.80 10.45
N ALA A 57 -4.77 -12.93 9.47
CA ALA A 57 -3.69 -13.01 8.48
C ALA A 57 -2.30 -12.82 9.11
N TRP A 58 -2.15 -11.90 10.07
CA TRP A 58 -0.92 -11.71 10.83
C TRP A 58 -0.57 -12.98 11.62
N GLU A 59 -1.53 -13.61 12.29
CA GLU A 59 -1.35 -14.87 13.02
C GLU A 59 -0.87 -15.98 12.08
N GLN A 60 -1.50 -16.13 10.92
CA GLN A 60 -1.08 -17.13 9.93
C GLN A 60 0.37 -16.90 9.46
N LEU A 61 0.75 -15.66 9.16
CA LEU A 61 2.11 -15.31 8.75
C LEU A 61 3.13 -15.57 9.87
N ARG A 62 2.78 -15.24 11.13
CA ARG A 62 3.60 -15.52 12.32
C ARG A 62 3.81 -17.02 12.49
N ASP A 63 2.75 -17.81 12.43
CA ASP A 63 2.81 -19.26 12.66
C ASP A 63 3.59 -19.98 11.55
N ARG A 64 3.58 -19.45 10.34
CA ARG A 64 4.44 -19.88 9.24
C ARG A 64 5.90 -19.42 9.39
N GLY A 65 6.19 -18.55 10.35
CA GLY A 65 7.53 -18.03 10.60
C GLY A 65 8.07 -17.07 9.53
N VAL A 66 7.19 -16.52 8.68
CA VAL A 66 7.62 -15.62 7.57
C VAL A 66 7.62 -14.14 7.96
N ILE A 67 7.17 -13.81 9.18
CA ILE A 67 7.25 -12.47 9.75
C ILE A 67 8.03 -12.47 11.05
N TYR A 68 8.59 -11.34 11.42
CA TYR A 68 9.36 -11.17 12.66
C TYR A 68 9.20 -9.76 13.23
N PRO A 69 9.33 -9.60 14.57
CA PRO A 69 9.25 -8.31 15.24
C PRO A 69 10.49 -7.46 14.97
N CYS A 70 10.29 -6.15 14.78
CA CYS A 70 11.33 -5.16 14.51
C CYS A 70 11.15 -3.93 15.39
N THR A 71 12.17 -3.57 16.15
CA THR A 71 12.18 -2.40 17.04
C THR A 71 12.76 -1.14 16.40
N CYS A 72 13.34 -1.24 15.19
CA CYS A 72 13.94 -0.13 14.48
C CYS A 72 12.92 0.99 14.20
N SER A 73 13.32 2.24 14.45
CA SER A 73 12.63 3.43 13.98
C SER A 73 12.92 3.71 12.50
N ARG A 74 12.16 4.61 11.86
CA ARG A 74 12.47 5.09 10.51
C ARG A 74 13.86 5.71 10.42
N LYS A 75 14.29 6.42 11.47
CA LYS A 75 15.60 7.04 11.55
C LYS A 75 16.71 5.98 11.58
N ASP A 76 16.54 4.91 12.37
CA ASP A 76 17.51 3.80 12.44
C ASP A 76 17.67 3.13 11.07
N VAL A 77 16.56 2.91 10.35
CA VAL A 77 16.60 2.33 9.00
C VAL A 77 17.31 3.26 8.01
N ALA A 78 16.98 4.55 8.02
CA ALA A 78 17.60 5.53 7.12
C ALA A 78 19.09 5.72 7.38
N GLN A 79 19.54 5.67 8.64
CA GLN A 79 20.96 5.79 9.00
C GLN A 79 21.79 4.55 8.62
N ALA A 80 21.17 3.37 8.64
CA ALA A 80 21.83 2.10 8.31
C ALA A 80 21.82 1.78 6.80
N ALA A 81 20.97 2.44 6.01
CA ALA A 81 20.93 2.29 4.57
C ALA A 81 22.11 3.04 3.94
N ALA A 82 23.04 2.31 3.34
CA ALA A 82 24.35 2.84 2.86
C ALA A 82 24.26 3.83 1.69
N ALA A 83 23.18 3.87 0.92
CA ALA A 83 22.85 4.90 -0.08
C ALA A 83 21.36 4.81 -0.43
N PRO A 84 20.64 5.92 -0.64
CA PRO A 84 19.32 5.86 -1.27
C PRO A 84 19.51 5.44 -2.73
N ASN A 85 18.78 4.43 -3.17
CA ASN A 85 18.66 4.15 -4.61
C ASN A 85 17.96 5.35 -5.26
N GLU A 86 18.54 5.91 -6.32
CA GLU A 86 17.91 6.99 -7.07
C GLU A 86 16.50 6.55 -7.51
N GLY A 87 15.48 7.34 -7.15
CA GLY A 87 14.09 7.09 -7.49
C GLY A 87 13.26 6.30 -6.48
N ASP A 88 13.81 5.88 -5.33
CA ASP A 88 13.10 5.18 -4.27
C ASP A 88 12.86 6.07 -3.05
N ASP A 89 11.59 6.33 -2.73
CA ASP A 89 11.20 7.07 -1.52
C ASP A 89 11.40 6.26 -0.22
N GLU A 90 11.67 4.96 -0.31
CA GLU A 90 11.82 4.07 0.85
C GLU A 90 13.17 3.32 0.80
N PRO A 91 14.08 3.58 1.77
CA PRO A 91 15.36 2.87 1.83
C PRO A 91 15.16 1.38 2.10
N LEU A 92 16.00 0.54 1.50
CA LEU A 92 16.02 -0.90 1.78
C LEU A 92 16.32 -1.14 3.27
N TYR A 93 15.52 -2.00 3.89
CA TYR A 93 15.75 -2.37 5.28
C TYR A 93 17.06 -3.21 5.41
N PRO A 94 18.01 -2.80 6.26
CA PRO A 94 19.32 -3.44 6.34
C PRO A 94 19.33 -4.79 7.08
N GLY A 95 18.18 -5.27 7.53
CA GLY A 95 18.07 -6.56 8.19
C GLY A 95 18.48 -6.56 9.68
N THR A 96 18.64 -5.41 10.33
CA THR A 96 19.13 -5.28 11.73
C THR A 96 18.39 -6.20 12.72
N CYS A 97 17.06 -6.33 12.63
CA CYS A 97 16.28 -7.22 13.50
C CYS A 97 15.95 -8.56 12.84
N ARG A 98 16.47 -8.82 11.62
CA ARG A 98 16.18 -10.03 10.88
C ARG A 98 16.82 -11.24 11.58
N PRO A 99 16.04 -12.23 12.05
CA PRO A 99 16.59 -13.38 12.73
C PRO A 99 17.42 -14.23 11.76
N ARG A 100 18.55 -14.77 12.23
CA ARG A 100 19.38 -15.71 11.43
C ARG A 100 18.61 -17.00 11.17
N GLU A 101 17.86 -17.47 12.16
CA GLU A 101 16.96 -18.62 12.06
C GLU A 101 15.52 -18.19 12.28
N LEU A 102 14.59 -18.74 11.50
CA LEU A 102 13.17 -18.39 11.51
C LEU A 102 12.45 -18.59 12.86
N ARG A 103 13.04 -19.34 13.81
CA ARG A 103 12.45 -19.62 15.13
C ARG A 103 13.08 -18.83 16.29
N SER A 104 14.05 -17.98 16.04
CA SER A 104 14.75 -17.21 17.08
C SER A 104 14.28 -15.75 17.10
N PHE A 105 13.26 -15.45 17.89
CA PHE A 105 12.74 -14.09 18.10
C PHE A 105 13.38 -13.37 19.29
N ALA A 106 14.67 -13.53 19.55
CA ALA A 106 15.34 -12.75 20.57
C ALA A 106 15.76 -11.39 20.00
N PRO A 107 15.31 -10.24 20.56
CA PRO A 107 15.78 -8.93 20.14
C PRO A 107 17.28 -8.83 20.32
N PRO A 108 18.03 -8.30 19.34
CA PRO A 108 19.50 -8.20 19.43
C PRO A 108 19.98 -7.22 20.51
N ASP A 109 19.10 -6.39 21.04
CA ASP A 109 19.41 -5.29 21.97
C ASP A 109 18.98 -5.56 23.42
N GLY A 110 18.60 -6.80 23.77
CA GLY A 110 18.17 -7.19 25.13
C GLY A 110 16.85 -6.59 25.59
N ARG A 111 16.09 -5.93 24.73
CA ARG A 111 14.76 -5.40 25.05
C ARG A 111 13.78 -6.54 25.36
N ARG A 112 12.68 -6.20 26.07
CA ARG A 112 11.62 -7.16 26.38
C ARG A 112 11.15 -7.86 25.10
N ARG A 113 11.05 -9.19 25.13
CA ARG A 113 10.51 -9.96 24.00
C ARG A 113 9.11 -9.46 23.67
N PRO A 114 8.83 -9.15 22.41
CA PRO A 114 7.47 -8.80 21.99
C PRO A 114 6.53 -9.96 22.24
N SER A 115 5.26 -9.63 22.50
CA SER A 115 4.22 -10.64 22.60
C SER A 115 4.07 -11.36 21.25
N LEU A 116 4.03 -12.67 21.27
CA LEU A 116 3.68 -13.46 20.08
C LEU A 116 2.17 -13.62 19.91
N HIS A 117 1.38 -13.10 20.85
CA HIS A 117 -0.08 -13.16 20.85
C HIS A 117 -0.75 -11.84 20.52
N ASP A 118 0.02 -10.74 20.44
CA ASP A 118 -0.45 -9.39 20.16
C ASP A 118 0.58 -8.68 19.30
N PRO A 119 0.18 -8.18 18.10
CA PRO A 119 1.09 -7.50 17.20
C PRO A 119 1.51 -6.10 17.67
N GLY A 120 0.81 -5.51 18.64
CA GLY A 120 1.04 -4.14 19.09
C GLY A 120 2.40 -3.91 19.75
N GLY A 121 2.84 -2.64 19.80
CA GLY A 121 4.07 -2.21 20.49
C GLY A 121 5.37 -2.33 19.70
N VAL A 122 5.42 -3.15 18.66
CA VAL A 122 6.56 -3.29 17.73
C VAL A 122 6.09 -3.30 16.29
N ASN A 123 7.00 -3.01 15.35
CA ASN A 123 6.69 -3.29 13.95
C ASN A 123 6.90 -4.79 13.67
N TRP A 124 6.08 -5.36 12.79
CA TRP A 124 6.30 -6.69 12.25
C TRP A 124 6.69 -6.58 10.78
N ARG A 125 7.78 -7.26 10.41
CA ARG A 125 8.27 -7.25 9.03
C ARG A 125 8.10 -8.62 8.40
N PHE A 126 7.70 -8.63 7.13
CA PHE A 126 7.77 -9.81 6.29
C PHE A 126 9.22 -10.01 5.85
N ARG A 127 9.72 -11.24 6.01
CA ARG A 127 11.04 -11.65 5.56
C ARG A 127 10.97 -12.03 4.10
N VAL A 128 11.61 -11.23 3.26
CA VAL A 128 11.68 -11.55 1.83
C VAL A 128 12.65 -12.71 1.57
N PRO A 129 12.39 -13.55 0.56
CA PRO A 129 13.30 -14.62 0.15
C PRO A 129 14.43 -14.04 -0.72
N ASP A 130 15.56 -13.67 -0.13
CA ASP A 130 16.66 -13.01 -0.83
C ASP A 130 17.09 -13.76 -2.08
N GLY A 131 17.24 -13.05 -3.19
CA GLY A 131 17.63 -13.57 -4.48
C GLY A 131 16.49 -14.18 -5.30
N GLU A 132 15.29 -14.33 -4.74
CA GLU A 132 14.14 -14.83 -5.51
C GLU A 132 13.64 -13.75 -6.49
N GLU A 133 13.42 -14.16 -7.74
CA GLU A 133 12.80 -13.34 -8.77
C GLU A 133 11.28 -13.40 -8.66
N ILE A 134 10.66 -12.27 -8.40
CA ILE A 134 9.21 -12.12 -8.39
C ILE A 134 8.79 -11.63 -9.78
N ARG A 135 8.25 -12.55 -10.57
CA ARG A 135 7.79 -12.28 -11.93
C ARG A 135 6.28 -12.19 -11.98
N PHE A 136 5.78 -11.18 -12.68
CA PHE A 136 4.36 -11.01 -13.00
C PHE A 136 4.21 -10.27 -14.33
N THR A 137 3.04 -10.37 -14.95
CA THR A 137 2.72 -9.57 -16.13
C THR A 137 1.76 -8.47 -15.73
N ASP A 138 2.17 -7.22 -15.94
CA ASP A 138 1.29 -6.07 -15.79
C ASP A 138 0.52 -5.85 -17.10
N LEU A 139 -0.77 -5.56 -17.01
CA LEU A 139 -1.63 -5.45 -18.19
C LEU A 139 -1.32 -4.22 -19.07
N HIS A 140 -0.62 -3.22 -18.50
CA HIS A 140 -0.18 -2.02 -19.24
C HIS A 140 1.33 -2.02 -19.51
N LEU A 141 2.13 -2.28 -18.48
CA LEU A 141 3.59 -2.19 -18.55
C LEU A 141 4.25 -3.49 -19.06
N GLY A 142 3.48 -4.56 -19.28
CA GLY A 142 4.00 -5.84 -19.74
C GLY A 142 4.76 -6.65 -18.67
N PRO A 143 5.67 -7.55 -19.08
CA PRO A 143 6.39 -8.41 -18.15
C PRO A 143 7.27 -7.65 -17.16
N GLN A 144 7.12 -7.95 -15.88
CA GLN A 144 7.86 -7.36 -14.78
C GLN A 144 8.66 -8.42 -14.03
N CYS A 145 9.84 -8.05 -13.54
CA CYS A 145 10.69 -8.90 -12.73
C CYS A 145 11.39 -8.08 -11.66
N MET A 146 11.22 -8.44 -10.40
CA MET A 146 11.89 -7.81 -9.27
C MET A 146 12.57 -8.87 -8.41
N VAL A 147 13.80 -8.59 -7.98
CA VAL A 147 14.60 -9.51 -7.16
C VAL A 147 14.49 -9.11 -5.69
N ALA A 148 13.94 -10.02 -4.87
CA ALA A 148 13.85 -9.83 -3.44
C ALA A 148 15.25 -9.69 -2.80
N GLY A 149 15.39 -8.77 -1.86
CA GLY A 149 16.69 -8.43 -1.24
C GLY A 149 17.53 -7.42 -2.03
N ARG A 150 17.26 -7.23 -3.33
CA ARG A 150 17.95 -6.26 -4.19
C ARG A 150 17.04 -5.07 -4.54
N ASP A 151 15.88 -5.35 -5.12
CA ASP A 151 14.97 -4.31 -5.63
C ASP A 151 13.98 -3.85 -4.54
N PHE A 152 13.73 -4.70 -3.55
CA PHE A 152 12.99 -4.40 -2.33
C PHE A 152 13.44 -5.33 -1.19
N GLY A 153 13.43 -4.82 0.05
CA GLY A 153 13.81 -5.57 1.25
C GLY A 153 12.62 -5.97 2.13
N ASP A 154 12.92 -6.45 3.34
CA ASP A 154 11.91 -6.79 4.34
C ASP A 154 11.04 -5.58 4.64
N PHE A 155 9.74 -5.75 4.51
CA PHE A 155 8.76 -4.67 4.60
C PHE A 155 7.79 -4.85 5.78
N ILE A 156 7.24 -3.76 6.28
CA ILE A 156 6.32 -3.76 7.42
C ILE A 156 4.97 -4.34 6.98
N VAL A 157 4.44 -5.28 7.77
CA VAL A 157 3.09 -5.85 7.64
C VAL A 157 2.17 -5.42 8.80
N TRP A 158 2.76 -5.11 9.98
CA TRP A 158 2.03 -4.56 11.11
C TRP A 158 2.86 -3.47 11.78
N ARG A 159 2.24 -2.37 12.11
CA ARG A 159 2.89 -1.19 12.70
C ARG A 159 2.85 -1.27 14.22
N ARG A 160 3.84 -0.65 14.86
CA ARG A 160 3.96 -0.60 16.33
C ARG A 160 2.79 0.09 17.05
N ASP A 161 2.06 0.95 16.34
CA ASP A 161 0.87 1.64 16.81
C ASP A 161 -0.42 0.81 16.65
N ASP A 162 -0.26 -0.50 16.54
CA ASP A 162 -1.32 -1.51 16.45
C ASP A 162 -2.24 -1.33 15.22
N VAL A 163 -1.66 -0.98 14.09
CA VAL A 163 -2.36 -0.84 12.82
C VAL A 163 -1.71 -1.74 11.77
N PRO A 164 -2.48 -2.52 10.99
CA PRO A 164 -1.93 -3.27 9.86
C PRO A 164 -1.29 -2.30 8.87
N ALA A 165 -0.19 -2.71 8.24
CA ALA A 165 0.42 -1.91 7.19
C ALA A 165 -0.35 -2.09 5.88
N TYR A 166 -0.24 -1.09 5.00
CA TYR A 166 -0.88 -1.06 3.69
C TYR A 166 -0.74 -2.38 2.93
N GLN A 167 0.48 -2.94 2.88
CA GLN A 167 0.76 -4.16 2.11
C GLN A 167 -0.08 -5.37 2.58
N LEU A 168 -0.23 -5.54 3.89
CA LEU A 168 -1.05 -6.63 4.44
C LEU A 168 -2.54 -6.36 4.24
N ALA A 169 -2.98 -5.13 4.54
CA ALA A 169 -4.40 -4.79 4.50
C ALA A 169 -5.00 -4.98 3.11
N VAL A 170 -4.34 -4.47 2.06
CA VAL A 170 -4.85 -4.60 0.69
C VAL A 170 -4.88 -6.06 0.22
N VAL A 171 -3.88 -6.87 0.57
CA VAL A 171 -3.84 -8.29 0.20
C VAL A 171 -4.99 -9.07 0.84
N VAL A 172 -5.24 -8.84 2.13
CA VAL A 172 -6.35 -9.49 2.84
C VAL A 172 -7.70 -9.06 2.29
N ASP A 173 -7.85 -7.78 2.02
CA ASP A 173 -9.09 -7.24 1.46
C ASP A 173 -9.34 -7.71 0.05
N ASP A 174 -8.34 -7.67 -0.83
CA ASP A 174 -8.46 -8.11 -2.21
C ASP A 174 -8.84 -9.59 -2.29
N ALA A 175 -8.24 -10.44 -1.43
CA ALA A 175 -8.61 -11.84 -1.35
C ALA A 175 -10.04 -12.03 -0.83
N ALA A 176 -10.42 -11.36 0.28
CA ALA A 176 -11.74 -11.50 0.90
C ALA A 176 -12.86 -10.93 0.01
N MET A 177 -12.59 -9.86 -0.71
CA MET A 177 -13.52 -9.23 -1.65
C MET A 177 -13.48 -9.86 -3.05
N ARG A 178 -12.66 -10.89 -3.26
CA ARG A 178 -12.50 -11.61 -4.53
C ARG A 178 -12.16 -10.67 -5.70
N ILE A 179 -11.25 -9.74 -5.44
CA ILE A 179 -10.78 -8.81 -6.47
C ILE A 179 -10.01 -9.58 -7.53
N THR A 180 -10.38 -9.40 -8.78
CA THR A 180 -9.75 -10.06 -9.94
C THR A 180 -8.76 -9.17 -10.66
N GLU A 181 -8.92 -7.85 -10.56
CA GLU A 181 -8.08 -6.86 -11.24
C GLU A 181 -7.90 -5.63 -10.35
N VAL A 182 -6.66 -5.15 -10.26
CA VAL A 182 -6.28 -3.93 -9.53
C VAL A 182 -5.72 -2.91 -10.50
N VAL A 183 -6.39 -1.75 -10.61
CA VAL A 183 -5.94 -0.61 -11.40
C VAL A 183 -5.40 0.48 -10.47
N ARG A 184 -4.15 0.90 -10.65
CA ARG A 184 -3.49 1.90 -9.78
C ARG A 184 -2.31 2.59 -10.46
N GLY A 185 -1.71 3.58 -9.82
CA GLY A 185 -0.55 4.29 -10.36
C GLY A 185 0.74 3.45 -10.40
N ALA A 186 1.62 3.71 -11.37
CA ALA A 186 2.89 2.99 -11.56
C ALA A 186 3.87 3.18 -10.39
N ASP A 187 3.66 4.15 -9.50
CA ASP A 187 4.41 4.32 -8.26
C ASP A 187 4.23 3.16 -7.27
N LEU A 188 3.18 2.35 -7.44
CA LEU A 188 2.93 1.16 -6.65
C LEU A 188 3.43 -0.14 -7.28
N LEU A 189 4.15 -0.07 -8.40
CA LEU A 189 4.65 -1.26 -9.10
C LEU A 189 5.52 -2.16 -8.20
N LYS A 190 6.41 -1.56 -7.40
CA LYS A 190 7.23 -2.28 -6.42
C LYS A 190 6.40 -2.92 -5.31
N SER A 191 5.27 -2.30 -4.94
CA SER A 191 4.33 -2.86 -3.97
C SER A 191 3.67 -4.14 -4.48
N THR A 192 3.50 -4.30 -5.79
CA THR A 192 2.96 -5.52 -6.41
C THR A 192 3.81 -6.74 -6.08
N ALA A 193 5.14 -6.64 -6.21
CA ALA A 193 6.04 -7.75 -5.87
C ALA A 193 5.93 -8.14 -4.38
N ARG A 194 5.85 -7.15 -3.48
CA ARG A 194 5.64 -7.37 -2.04
C ARG A 194 4.30 -8.05 -1.76
N GLN A 195 3.24 -7.63 -2.43
CA GLN A 195 1.89 -8.17 -2.28
C GLN A 195 1.79 -9.58 -2.83
N ILE A 196 2.43 -9.89 -3.95
CA ILE A 196 2.50 -11.26 -4.51
C ILE A 196 3.15 -12.22 -3.49
N LEU A 197 4.20 -11.79 -2.78
CA LEU A 197 4.79 -12.61 -1.72
C LEU A 197 3.81 -12.84 -0.55
N LEU A 198 3.01 -11.85 -0.18
CA LEU A 198 1.98 -12.00 0.84
C LEU A 198 0.83 -12.91 0.38
N PHE A 199 0.34 -12.75 -0.85
CA PHE A 199 -0.67 -13.65 -1.43
C PHE A 199 -0.20 -15.10 -1.37
N ARG A 200 1.03 -15.38 -1.80
CA ARG A 200 1.64 -16.72 -1.73
C ARG A 200 1.77 -17.21 -0.28
N ALA A 201 2.25 -16.34 0.62
CA ALA A 201 2.45 -16.70 2.02
C ALA A 201 1.14 -16.97 2.76
N LEU A 202 0.03 -16.38 2.36
CA LEU A 202 -1.31 -16.59 2.92
C LEU A 202 -2.09 -17.69 2.18
N GLY A 203 -1.60 -18.15 1.02
CA GLY A 203 -2.27 -19.16 0.21
C GLY A 203 -3.43 -18.60 -0.61
N PHE A 204 -3.41 -17.30 -0.91
CA PHE A 204 -4.40 -16.61 -1.74
C PHE A 204 -3.93 -16.52 -3.20
N SER A 205 -4.88 -16.37 -4.11
CA SER A 205 -4.59 -16.03 -5.51
C SER A 205 -4.42 -14.52 -5.65
N ALA A 206 -3.33 -14.09 -6.29
CA ALA A 206 -3.14 -12.68 -6.60
C ALA A 206 -4.06 -12.26 -7.76
N PRO A 207 -4.58 -11.01 -7.75
CA PRO A 207 -5.31 -10.44 -8.90
C PRO A 207 -4.36 -10.11 -10.05
N ASP A 208 -4.92 -9.80 -11.21
CA ASP A 208 -4.21 -9.12 -12.29
C ASP A 208 -3.97 -7.66 -11.95
N TYR A 209 -2.92 -7.06 -12.50
CA TYR A 209 -2.53 -5.69 -12.20
C TYR A 209 -2.44 -4.84 -13.47
N TYR A 210 -2.95 -3.63 -13.39
CA TYR A 210 -2.81 -2.59 -14.40
C TYR A 210 -2.23 -1.33 -13.73
N HIS A 211 -1.01 -0.96 -14.05
CA HIS A 211 -0.37 0.24 -13.52
C HIS A 211 -0.45 1.38 -14.53
N CYS A 212 -1.26 2.40 -14.20
CA CYS A 212 -1.39 3.61 -15.00
C CYS A 212 -0.13 4.46 -14.92
N ASP A 213 0.20 5.17 -16.00
CA ASP A 213 1.24 6.18 -16.01
C ASP A 213 0.97 7.27 -14.96
N LEU A 214 2.05 7.84 -14.43
CA LEU A 214 1.95 8.93 -13.47
C LEU A 214 1.78 10.26 -14.19
N VAL A 215 0.82 11.05 -13.75
CA VAL A 215 0.68 12.42 -14.22
C VAL A 215 1.87 13.25 -13.72
N ARG A 216 2.54 13.95 -14.64
CA ARG A 216 3.71 14.78 -14.37
C ARG A 216 3.40 16.22 -14.75
N ASP A 217 4.10 17.16 -14.10
CA ASP A 217 4.08 18.57 -14.49
C ASP A 217 4.97 18.82 -15.72
N GLU A 218 5.01 20.06 -16.21
CA GLU A 218 5.82 20.47 -17.37
C GLU A 218 7.32 20.30 -17.14
N ALA A 219 7.79 20.30 -15.89
CA ALA A 219 9.16 20.03 -15.50
C ALA A 219 9.48 18.54 -15.40
N GLY A 220 8.49 17.65 -15.66
CA GLY A 220 8.62 16.21 -15.56
C GLY A 220 8.51 15.67 -14.11
N ALA A 221 8.29 16.53 -13.12
CA ALA A 221 8.09 16.12 -11.74
C ALA A 221 6.69 15.51 -11.56
N ARG A 222 6.61 14.45 -10.72
CA ARG A 222 5.32 13.83 -10.39
C ARG A 222 4.41 14.85 -9.70
N LEU A 223 3.18 15.00 -10.20
CA LEU A 223 2.16 15.76 -9.48
C LEU A 223 1.88 15.09 -8.13
N ALA A 224 2.26 15.78 -7.06
CA ALA A 224 2.07 15.32 -5.70
C ALA A 224 1.32 16.39 -4.89
N LYS A 225 0.68 16.00 -3.81
CA LYS A 225 -0.07 16.88 -2.89
C LYS A 225 0.71 18.12 -2.39
N ARG A 226 2.04 18.12 -2.53
CA ARG A 226 2.92 19.21 -2.10
C ARG A 226 2.98 20.40 -3.07
N HIS A 227 2.41 20.28 -4.27
CA HIS A 227 2.48 21.26 -5.33
C HIS A 227 1.14 21.97 -5.55
N ASP A 228 0.32 22.17 -4.51
CA ASP A 228 -1.02 22.76 -4.59
C ASP A 228 -1.86 22.22 -5.76
N ALA A 229 -1.64 20.93 -6.09
CA ALA A 229 -2.37 20.23 -7.13
C ALA A 229 -3.86 20.42 -6.87
N LEU A 230 -4.57 21.05 -7.83
CA LEU A 230 -5.98 21.32 -7.71
C LEU A 230 -6.73 20.00 -7.49
N SER A 231 -7.46 19.91 -6.39
CA SER A 231 -8.37 18.79 -6.16
C SER A 231 -9.49 18.82 -7.19
N ILE A 232 -10.11 17.67 -7.49
CA ILE A 232 -11.28 17.59 -8.37
C ILE A 232 -12.36 18.58 -7.91
N ARG A 233 -12.58 18.71 -6.60
CA ARG A 233 -13.50 19.68 -6.01
C ARG A 233 -13.15 21.11 -6.43
N ARG A 234 -11.87 21.47 -6.38
CA ARG A 234 -11.42 22.81 -6.79
C ARG A 234 -11.61 23.07 -8.27
N LEU A 235 -11.35 22.09 -9.13
CA LEU A 235 -11.64 22.19 -10.56
C LEU A 235 -13.13 22.41 -10.82
N ARG A 236 -14.00 21.68 -10.11
CA ARG A 236 -15.47 21.89 -10.18
C ARG A 236 -15.88 23.30 -9.77
N GLU A 237 -15.32 23.81 -8.66
CA GLU A 237 -15.56 25.21 -8.21
C GLU A 237 -15.12 26.26 -9.25
N LEU A 238 -14.08 25.95 -10.02
CA LEU A 238 -13.59 26.79 -11.12
C LEU A 238 -14.41 26.64 -12.42
N GLY A 239 -15.44 25.81 -12.40
CA GLY A 239 -16.36 25.61 -13.53
C GLY A 239 -15.91 24.58 -14.57
N TRP A 240 -14.90 23.77 -14.26
CA TRP A 240 -14.47 22.70 -15.17
C TRP A 240 -15.54 21.65 -15.32
N THR A 241 -15.71 21.18 -16.54
CA THR A 241 -16.57 20.05 -16.85
C THR A 241 -15.86 18.73 -16.55
N ARG A 242 -16.63 17.68 -16.36
CA ARG A 242 -16.14 16.32 -16.18
C ARG A 242 -15.30 15.85 -17.39
N GLU A 243 -15.72 16.20 -18.58
CA GLU A 243 -15.07 15.88 -19.85
C GLU A 243 -13.68 16.52 -19.91
N GLU A 244 -13.56 17.81 -19.61
CA GLU A 244 -12.27 18.52 -19.55
C GLU A 244 -11.29 17.93 -18.55
N VAL A 245 -11.78 17.43 -17.40
CA VAL A 245 -10.93 16.78 -16.39
C VAL A 245 -10.47 15.38 -16.82
N ARG A 246 -11.24 14.69 -17.67
CA ARG A 246 -10.96 13.30 -18.11
C ARG A 246 -10.12 13.23 -19.38
N GLU A 247 -10.03 14.29 -20.15
CA GLU A 247 -9.24 14.31 -21.40
C GLU A 247 -7.74 14.28 -21.10
N PRO A 248 -6.98 13.32 -21.67
CA PRO A 248 -5.53 13.33 -21.59
C PRO A 248 -5.00 14.52 -22.40
N GLY A 249 -4.47 15.53 -21.74
CA GLY A 249 -3.90 16.72 -22.38
C GLY A 249 -4.82 17.93 -22.47
N GLY A 250 -5.94 17.94 -21.75
CA GLY A 250 -6.59 19.20 -21.40
C GLY A 250 -5.53 20.09 -20.79
N THR A 251 -5.23 21.22 -21.44
CA THR A 251 -4.27 22.21 -20.93
C THR A 251 -4.70 22.56 -19.53
N ALA A 252 -4.02 21.93 -18.55
CA ALA A 252 -4.18 22.35 -17.17
C ALA A 252 -4.03 23.86 -17.15
N PRO A 253 -4.92 24.61 -16.49
CA PRO A 253 -4.74 26.03 -16.35
C PRO A 253 -3.33 26.23 -15.82
N GLU A 254 -2.63 27.25 -16.34
CA GLU A 254 -1.28 27.61 -15.88
C GLU A 254 -1.24 27.48 -14.35
N TRP A 255 -0.56 26.45 -13.85
CA TRP A 255 -0.48 26.11 -12.44
C TRP A 255 0.31 27.23 -11.74
N GLY A 256 -0.39 28.22 -11.22
CA GLY A 256 0.10 29.24 -10.29
C GLY A 256 1.32 30.03 -10.74
N ARG A 257 1.06 31.20 -11.31
CA ARG A 257 1.98 32.35 -11.10
C ARG A 257 1.76 32.95 -9.75
#